data_b49a5192fe33312c6c6b40fe66f90415
#
_entry.id   b49a5192fe33312c6c6b40fe66f90415
#
_cell.length_a   1.000
_cell.length_b   1.000
_cell.length_c   1.000
_cell.angle_alpha   90.00
_cell.angle_beta   90.00
_cell.angle_gamma   90.00
#
_symmetry.space_group_name_H-M   'P 1'
#
loop_
_entity.id
_entity.type
_entity.pdbx_description
1 polymer ?
#
loop_
_entity_poly.entity_id
_entity_poly.type
_entity_poly.pdbx_seq_one_letter_code
_entity_poly.pdbx_strand_id
1 'polypeptide(L)'
;MKMRFAAAAVALVALSAPSIASAEDGLKYEDLVHCAATNLVIAAVLSLDDGEVKNKDSIETYNNQAIALEVVAAVGLKKDVEVVKADVSADSKMIINNMGDTVKNKAFIDNDVPKCMTMGKAANEAVEEAKKGK
;
A
#
# COMPACT_ATOMS: atom_id res chain seq x y z
N MET A 1 8.96 -12.45 22.52
CA MET A 1 9.65 -11.75 21.43
C MET A 1 8.74 -11.48 20.26
N LYS A 2 8.03 -12.44 19.81
CA LYS A 2 7.19 -12.27 18.63
C LYS A 2 6.14 -11.19 18.80
N MET A 3 5.43 -11.24 19.91
CA MET A 3 4.43 -10.20 20.18
C MET A 3 5.09 -8.84 20.28
N ARG A 4 6.22 -8.79 20.95
CA ARG A 4 6.93 -7.54 21.10
C ARG A 4 7.42 -7.06 19.73
N PHE A 5 7.86 -7.99 18.90
CA PHE A 5 8.31 -7.65 17.56
C PHE A 5 7.16 -7.05 16.74
N ALA A 6 6.00 -7.68 16.80
CA ALA A 6 4.84 -7.17 16.07
C ALA A 6 4.46 -5.79 16.57
N ALA A 7 4.47 -5.63 17.89
CA ALA A 7 4.16 -4.33 18.49
C ALA A 7 5.20 -3.30 18.07
N ALA A 8 6.47 -3.72 18.04
CA ALA A 8 7.54 -2.82 17.62
C ALA A 8 7.36 -2.40 16.17
N ALA A 9 6.93 -3.34 15.32
CA ALA A 9 6.70 -3.00 13.92
C ALA A 9 5.60 -1.95 13.78
N VAL A 10 4.55 -2.09 14.56
CA VAL A 10 3.48 -1.11 14.55
C VAL A 10 3.99 0.23 15.04
N ALA A 11 4.76 0.21 16.10
CA ALA A 11 5.33 1.44 16.63
C ALA A 11 6.26 2.10 15.63
N LEU A 12 7.04 1.30 14.92
CA LEU A 12 7.94 1.84 13.89
C LEU A 12 7.18 2.51 12.78
N VAL A 13 6.07 1.92 12.37
CA VAL A 13 5.23 2.55 11.36
C VAL A 13 4.77 3.92 11.85
N ALA A 14 4.32 3.99 13.10
CA ALA A 14 3.83 5.23 13.65
C ALA A 14 4.95 6.27 13.81
N LEU A 15 6.12 5.82 14.22
CA LEU A 15 7.21 6.74 14.54
C LEU A 15 8.07 7.14 13.36
N SER A 16 8.33 6.18 12.46
CA SER A 16 9.31 6.40 11.39
C SER A 16 8.72 7.06 10.15
N ALA A 17 7.42 7.16 10.06
CA ALA A 17 6.76 7.71 8.89
C ALA A 17 5.79 8.79 9.34
N PRO A 18 6.21 10.07 9.29
CA PRO A 18 5.32 11.14 9.73
C PRO A 18 3.95 11.13 9.06
N SER A 19 3.89 10.78 7.78
CA SER A 19 2.61 10.71 7.09
C SER A 19 1.71 9.63 7.68
N ILE A 20 2.29 8.48 8.03
CA ILE A 20 1.52 7.41 8.65
C ILE A 20 1.28 7.73 10.12
N ALA A 21 2.28 8.32 10.79
CA ALA A 21 2.13 8.72 12.18
C ALA A 21 1.03 9.75 12.34
N SER A 22 0.95 10.70 11.41
CA SER A 22 -0.14 11.69 11.42
C SER A 22 -1.48 11.00 11.24
N ALA A 23 -1.50 9.98 10.40
CA ALA A 23 -2.70 9.20 10.16
C ALA A 23 -2.97 8.23 11.30
N GLU A 24 -2.05 8.09 12.24
CA GLU A 24 -2.24 7.20 13.38
C GLU A 24 -3.47 7.62 14.17
N ASP A 25 -3.64 8.93 14.33
CA ASP A 25 -4.83 9.44 14.95
C ASP A 25 -6.05 9.07 14.14
N GLY A 26 -5.85 8.69 12.87
CA GLY A 26 -6.87 8.26 11.98
C GLY A 26 -6.39 7.22 11.00
N LEU A 27 -5.40 6.39 11.39
CA LEU A 27 -4.90 5.33 10.54
C LEU A 27 -6.02 4.35 10.30
N LYS A 28 -6.53 4.33 9.09
CA LYS A 28 -7.72 3.59 8.75
C LYS A 28 -7.39 2.41 7.85
N TYR A 29 -8.03 1.31 8.14
CA TYR A 29 -7.94 0.11 7.34
C TYR A 29 -8.25 0.40 5.87
N GLU A 30 -9.33 1.16 5.63
CA GLU A 30 -9.75 1.48 4.26
C GLU A 30 -8.65 2.22 3.48
N ASP A 31 -7.93 3.10 4.13
CA ASP A 31 -6.85 3.84 3.46
C ASP A 31 -5.70 2.90 3.08
N LEU A 32 -5.36 1.98 3.97
CA LEU A 32 -4.30 1.00 3.69
C LEU A 32 -4.69 0.09 2.53
N VAL A 33 -5.92 -0.40 2.55
CA VAL A 33 -6.44 -1.25 1.48
C VAL A 33 -6.45 -0.50 0.15
N HIS A 34 -6.97 0.72 0.17
CA HIS A 34 -7.07 1.50 -1.06
C HIS A 34 -5.69 1.82 -1.63
N CYS A 35 -4.73 2.15 -0.77
CA CYS A 35 -3.39 2.45 -1.26
C CYS A 35 -2.65 1.19 -1.73
N ALA A 36 -2.90 0.05 -1.10
CA ALA A 36 -2.35 -1.20 -1.62
C ALA A 36 -2.93 -1.49 -3.00
N ALA A 37 -4.24 -1.35 -3.16
CA ALA A 37 -4.89 -1.55 -4.45
C ALA A 37 -4.36 -0.56 -5.50
N THR A 38 -4.20 0.71 -5.11
CA THR A 38 -3.68 1.73 -6.01
C THR A 38 -2.29 1.36 -6.53
N ASN A 39 -1.40 0.92 -5.64
CA ASN A 39 -0.06 0.52 -6.06
C ASN A 39 -0.11 -0.69 -7.00
N LEU A 40 -0.98 -1.66 -6.74
CA LEU A 40 -1.13 -2.81 -7.62
C LEU A 40 -1.65 -2.42 -9.00
N VAL A 41 -2.61 -1.51 -9.04
CA VAL A 41 -3.15 -1.05 -10.32
C VAL A 41 -2.08 -0.32 -11.13
N ILE A 42 -1.28 0.53 -10.47
CA ILE A 42 -0.19 1.21 -11.15
C ILE A 42 0.79 0.20 -11.73
N ALA A 43 1.16 -0.81 -10.95
CA ALA A 43 2.06 -1.86 -11.42
C ALA A 43 1.47 -2.58 -12.64
N ALA A 44 0.17 -2.86 -12.60
CA ALA A 44 -0.49 -3.53 -13.70
C ALA A 44 -0.48 -2.67 -14.98
N VAL A 45 -0.76 -1.38 -14.83
CA VAL A 45 -0.74 -0.46 -15.97
C VAL A 45 0.66 -0.38 -16.56
N LEU A 46 1.67 -0.31 -15.72
CA LEU A 46 3.06 -0.26 -16.19
C LEU A 46 3.48 -1.55 -16.89
N SER A 47 2.78 -2.64 -16.65
CA SER A 47 3.10 -3.94 -17.24
C SER A 47 2.49 -4.12 -18.62
N LEU A 48 1.65 -3.19 -19.07
CA LEU A 48 0.97 -3.33 -20.35
C LEU A 48 1.96 -3.27 -21.51
N ASP A 49 1.63 -3.97 -22.58
CA ASP A 49 2.44 -4.04 -23.80
C ASP A 49 3.83 -4.59 -23.45
N ASP A 50 4.90 -3.86 -23.76
CA ASP A 50 6.26 -4.27 -23.43
C ASP A 50 6.73 -3.64 -22.12
N GLY A 51 5.79 -3.11 -21.34
CA GLY A 51 6.12 -2.41 -20.09
C GLY A 51 6.74 -3.30 -19.04
N GLU A 52 6.47 -4.62 -19.07
CA GLU A 52 7.08 -5.54 -18.11
C GLU A 52 8.60 -5.44 -18.12
N VAL A 53 9.18 -5.28 -19.29
CA VAL A 53 10.63 -5.17 -19.43
C VAL A 53 11.08 -3.74 -19.20
N LYS A 54 10.42 -2.79 -19.84
CA LYS A 54 10.82 -1.38 -19.76
C LYS A 54 10.68 -0.78 -18.37
N ASN A 55 9.66 -1.21 -17.65
CA ASN A 55 9.31 -0.63 -16.34
C ASN A 55 9.56 -1.59 -15.18
N LYS A 56 10.44 -2.56 -15.38
CA LYS A 56 10.65 -3.63 -14.41
C LYS A 56 10.87 -3.11 -12.98
N ASP A 57 11.78 -2.15 -12.83
CA ASP A 57 12.12 -1.65 -11.49
C ASP A 57 10.95 -0.91 -10.85
N SER A 58 10.23 -0.13 -11.64
CA SER A 58 9.05 0.58 -11.14
C SER A 58 7.95 -0.38 -10.73
N ILE A 59 7.70 -1.40 -11.56
CA ILE A 59 6.70 -2.41 -11.27
C ILE A 59 7.03 -3.11 -9.95
N GLU A 60 8.28 -3.47 -9.77
CA GLU A 60 8.71 -4.12 -8.54
C GLU A 60 8.50 -3.21 -7.34
N THR A 61 8.84 -1.93 -7.49
CA THR A 61 8.67 -0.95 -6.41
C THR A 61 7.20 -0.85 -6.01
N TYR A 62 6.30 -0.70 -6.97
CA TYR A 62 4.88 -0.58 -6.65
C TYR A 62 4.32 -1.86 -6.04
N ASN A 63 4.73 -3.01 -6.54
CA ASN A 63 4.30 -4.28 -5.95
C ASN A 63 4.79 -4.42 -4.52
N ASN A 64 6.03 -4.05 -4.25
CA ASN A 64 6.57 -4.13 -2.89
C ASN A 64 5.86 -3.17 -1.94
N GLN A 65 5.50 -1.99 -2.42
CA GLN A 65 4.74 -1.04 -1.62
C GLN A 65 3.35 -1.58 -1.30
N ALA A 66 2.72 -2.23 -2.27
CA ALA A 66 1.41 -2.84 -2.03
C ALA A 66 1.49 -3.92 -0.97
N ILE A 67 2.50 -4.78 -1.06
CA ILE A 67 2.69 -5.83 -0.07
C ILE A 67 2.93 -5.24 1.31
N ALA A 68 3.75 -4.20 1.39
CA ALA A 68 4.03 -3.55 2.67
C ALA A 68 2.76 -2.98 3.30
N LEU A 69 1.91 -2.36 2.49
CA LEU A 69 0.65 -1.82 2.99
C LEU A 69 -0.27 -2.93 3.48
N GLU A 70 -0.29 -4.07 2.80
CA GLU A 70 -1.07 -5.21 3.26
C GLU A 70 -0.52 -5.75 4.58
N VAL A 71 0.80 -5.79 4.72
CA VAL A 71 1.42 -6.23 5.97
C VAL A 71 1.03 -5.30 7.12
N VAL A 72 1.08 -3.99 6.88
CA VAL A 72 0.70 -3.02 7.90
C VAL A 72 -0.76 -3.23 8.30
N ALA A 73 -1.64 -3.46 7.33
CA ALA A 73 -3.05 -3.70 7.63
C ALA A 73 -3.25 -4.98 8.43
N ALA A 74 -2.59 -6.06 8.01
CA ALA A 74 -2.77 -7.35 8.66
C ALA A 74 -2.14 -7.38 10.06
N VAL A 75 -0.89 -6.92 10.16
CA VAL A 75 -0.16 -6.99 11.42
C VAL A 75 -0.50 -5.80 12.32
N GLY A 76 -0.47 -4.60 11.74
CA GLY A 76 -0.68 -3.38 12.52
C GLY A 76 -2.10 -3.24 13.04
N LEU A 77 -3.08 -3.56 12.22
CA LEU A 77 -4.48 -3.44 12.58
C LEU A 77 -5.11 -4.78 12.93
N LYS A 78 -4.30 -5.84 12.98
CA LYS A 78 -4.74 -7.18 13.41
C LYS A 78 -5.90 -7.69 12.58
N LYS A 79 -5.78 -7.55 11.27
CA LYS A 79 -6.77 -8.07 10.34
C LYS A 79 -6.28 -9.39 9.77
N ASP A 80 -7.23 -10.24 9.41
CA ASP A 80 -6.92 -11.50 8.74
C ASP A 80 -6.31 -11.23 7.37
N VAL A 81 -5.19 -11.88 7.07
CA VAL A 81 -4.48 -11.67 5.80
C VAL A 81 -5.37 -11.96 4.60
N GLU A 82 -6.16 -13.00 4.67
CA GLU A 82 -7.02 -13.36 3.54
C GLU A 82 -8.11 -12.33 3.32
N VAL A 83 -8.62 -11.74 4.40
CA VAL A 83 -9.59 -10.65 4.30
C VAL A 83 -8.94 -9.42 3.67
N VAL A 84 -7.72 -9.09 4.11
CA VAL A 84 -7.00 -7.96 3.54
C VAL A 84 -6.82 -8.14 2.03
N LYS A 85 -6.37 -9.31 1.62
CA LYS A 85 -6.15 -9.59 0.20
C LYS A 85 -7.45 -9.52 -0.60
N ALA A 86 -8.52 -10.03 -0.04
CA ALA A 86 -9.82 -9.98 -0.71
C ALA A 86 -10.29 -8.54 -0.89
N ASP A 87 -10.12 -7.73 0.14
CA ASP A 87 -10.53 -6.33 0.10
C ASP A 87 -9.68 -5.54 -0.90
N VAL A 88 -8.38 -5.80 -0.93
CA VAL A 88 -7.48 -5.17 -1.90
C VAL A 88 -7.87 -5.54 -3.32
N SER A 89 -8.19 -6.81 -3.54
CA SER A 89 -8.61 -7.28 -4.85
C SER A 89 -9.90 -6.60 -5.30
N ALA A 90 -10.86 -6.50 -4.40
CA ALA A 90 -12.13 -5.85 -4.71
C ALA A 90 -11.93 -4.37 -5.05
N ASP A 91 -11.08 -3.69 -4.29
CA ASP A 91 -10.83 -2.28 -4.52
C ASP A 91 -10.06 -2.07 -5.82
N SER A 92 -9.11 -2.95 -6.13
CA SER A 92 -8.39 -2.89 -7.41
C SER A 92 -9.33 -2.96 -8.59
N LYS A 93 -10.31 -3.86 -8.52
CA LYS A 93 -11.31 -3.99 -9.59
C LYS A 93 -12.13 -2.72 -9.74
N MET A 94 -12.50 -2.11 -8.62
CA MET A 94 -13.25 -0.87 -8.65
C MET A 94 -12.43 0.26 -9.29
N ILE A 95 -11.16 0.37 -8.93
CA ILE A 95 -10.27 1.37 -9.50
C ILE A 95 -10.19 1.19 -11.03
N ILE A 96 -9.98 -0.04 -11.47
CA ILE A 96 -9.88 -0.34 -12.90
C ILE A 96 -11.17 0.03 -13.62
N ASN A 97 -12.31 -0.32 -13.02
CA ASN A 97 -13.60 0.02 -13.62
C ASN A 97 -13.79 1.52 -13.73
N ASN A 98 -13.30 2.28 -12.76
CA ASN A 98 -13.44 3.73 -12.76
C ASN A 98 -12.52 4.42 -13.75
N MET A 99 -11.53 3.72 -14.28
CA MET A 99 -10.60 4.32 -15.25
C MET A 99 -11.29 4.76 -16.54
N GLY A 100 -12.44 4.18 -16.85
CA GLY A 100 -13.21 4.60 -18.00
C GLY A 100 -13.97 5.90 -17.81
N ASP A 101 -14.06 6.37 -16.57
CA ASP A 101 -14.74 7.61 -16.24
C ASP A 101 -13.69 8.73 -16.13
N THR A 102 -13.77 9.71 -17.02
CA THR A 102 -12.77 10.77 -17.09
C THR A 102 -12.60 11.52 -15.78
N VAL A 103 -13.72 11.85 -15.13
CA VAL A 103 -13.67 12.62 -13.88
C VAL A 103 -13.05 11.78 -12.75
N LYS A 104 -13.51 10.54 -12.61
CA LYS A 104 -13.00 9.67 -11.55
C LYS A 104 -11.53 9.33 -11.77
N ASN A 105 -11.14 9.10 -13.01
CA ASN A 105 -9.76 8.77 -13.33
C ASN A 105 -8.84 9.96 -13.04
N LYS A 106 -9.28 11.15 -13.38
CA LYS A 106 -8.49 12.35 -13.10
C LYS A 106 -8.32 12.55 -11.59
N ALA A 107 -9.38 12.38 -10.83
CA ALA A 107 -9.30 12.50 -9.38
C ALA A 107 -8.37 11.44 -8.79
N PHE A 108 -8.42 10.23 -9.32
CA PHE A 108 -7.53 9.15 -8.89
C PHE A 108 -6.07 9.54 -9.12
N ILE A 109 -5.75 9.99 -10.34
CA ILE A 109 -4.37 10.36 -10.68
C ILE A 109 -3.89 11.55 -9.87
N ASP A 110 -4.74 12.55 -9.70
CA ASP A 110 -4.31 13.79 -9.05
C ASP A 110 -4.24 13.68 -7.54
N ASN A 111 -5.10 12.87 -6.93
CA ASN A 111 -5.23 12.81 -5.47
C ASN A 111 -4.78 11.49 -4.87
N ASP A 112 -5.30 10.38 -5.39
CA ASP A 112 -5.07 9.07 -4.79
C ASP A 112 -3.65 8.56 -5.04
N VAL A 113 -3.17 8.72 -6.26
CA VAL A 113 -1.84 8.22 -6.63
C VAL A 113 -0.74 8.85 -5.77
N PRO A 114 -0.65 10.20 -5.67
CA PRO A 114 0.40 10.80 -4.84
C PRO A 114 0.30 10.39 -3.38
N LYS A 115 -0.91 10.38 -2.83
CA LYS A 115 -1.13 9.99 -1.44
C LYS A 115 -0.68 8.55 -1.21
N CYS A 116 -1.07 7.66 -2.10
CA CYS A 116 -0.78 6.24 -1.92
C CYS A 116 0.67 5.90 -2.21
N MET A 117 1.34 6.67 -3.05
CA MET A 117 2.77 6.51 -3.24
C MET A 117 3.53 6.85 -1.96
N THR A 118 3.15 7.94 -1.31
CA THR A 118 3.76 8.35 -0.05
C THR A 118 3.53 7.30 1.03
N MET A 119 2.29 6.84 1.17
CA MET A 119 1.97 5.82 2.16
C MET A 119 2.66 4.50 1.87
N GLY A 120 2.72 4.12 0.61
CA GLY A 120 3.37 2.87 0.22
C GLY A 120 4.85 2.88 0.50
N LYS A 121 5.51 3.99 0.20
CA LYS A 121 6.93 4.14 0.48
C LYS A 121 7.20 4.07 1.98
N ALA A 122 6.40 4.77 2.77
CA ALA A 122 6.57 4.76 4.22
C ALA A 122 6.32 3.37 4.80
N ALA A 123 5.31 2.68 4.32
CA ALA A 123 5.01 1.33 4.78
C ALA A 123 6.16 0.38 4.44
N ASN A 124 6.70 0.50 3.23
CA ASN A 124 7.80 -0.37 2.82
C ASN A 124 9.04 -0.12 3.68
N GLU A 125 9.34 1.12 3.97
CA GLU A 125 10.46 1.46 4.84
C GLU A 125 10.27 0.90 6.24
N ALA A 126 9.05 1.00 6.78
CA ALA A 126 8.75 0.49 8.10
C ALA A 126 8.89 -1.03 8.17
N VAL A 127 8.42 -1.72 7.14
CA VAL A 127 8.55 -3.17 7.08
C VAL A 127 10.00 -3.59 6.99
N GLU A 128 10.80 -2.90 6.18
CA GLU A 128 12.23 -3.21 6.07
C GLU A 128 12.96 -2.98 7.39
N GLU A 129 12.64 -1.90 8.08
CA GLU A 129 13.22 -1.63 9.39
C GLU A 129 12.85 -2.72 10.39
N ALA A 130 11.61 -3.16 10.37
CA ALA A 130 11.17 -4.22 11.25
C ALA A 130 11.92 -5.53 10.99
N LYS A 131 12.20 -5.81 9.73
CA LYS A 131 12.98 -7.00 9.36
C LYS A 131 14.40 -6.91 9.91
N LYS A 132 15.00 -5.74 9.86
CA LYS A 132 16.35 -5.53 10.40
C LYS A 132 16.39 -5.69 11.91
N GLY A 133 15.30 -5.37 12.59
CA GLY A 133 15.21 -5.48 14.04
C GLY A 133 15.13 -6.90 14.55
N LYS A 134 14.98 -7.85 13.66
CA LYS A 134 14.99 -9.26 14.05
C LYS A 134 16.43 -9.76 14.18
#